data_5431af79b0c9a12719873f9eb2fab027
#
_entry.id   5431af79b0c9a12719873f9eb2fab027
#
_cell.length_a   1.000
_cell.length_b   1.000
_cell.length_c   1.000
_cell.angle_alpha   90.00
_cell.angle_beta   90.00
_cell.angle_gamma   90.00
#
_symmetry.space_group_name_H-M   'P 1'
#
loop_
_entity.id
_entity.type
_entity.pdbx_description
1 polymer ?
#
loop_
_entity_poly.entity_id
_entity_poly.type
_entity_poly.pdbx_seq_one_letter_code
_entity_poly.pdbx_strand_id
1 'polypeptide(L)'
;KECFSSIIPMSDEQAEECAKVYSEIFNVKNVPGVVKAFPGVVETLERLSSQGILMSIASSRSHRTLAKLMDELDLSKYITYLIAADDVVEKKPAAESVLKTLRHFNVEAHETLVVGDAEFDILMGRNAGTHTCGVTYGNGSRESLEAAGAEWIVC
;
A
#
# COMPACT_ATOMS: atom_id res chain seq x y z
N LYS A 1 -1.51 6.93 -15.66
CA LYS A 1 -1.55 6.80 -17.12
C LYS A 1 -2.18 5.45 -17.50
N GLU A 2 -1.58 4.34 -17.18
CA GLU A 2 -2.05 2.99 -17.49
C GLU A 2 -3.49 2.72 -17.01
N CYS A 3 -3.86 3.23 -15.85
CA CYS A 3 -5.20 3.09 -15.27
C CYS A 3 -6.30 3.72 -16.15
N PHE A 4 -6.05 4.84 -16.82
CA PHE A 4 -7.04 5.48 -17.69
C PHE A 4 -7.18 4.71 -19.02
N SER A 5 -6.07 4.28 -19.60
CA SER A 5 -6.06 3.51 -20.85
C SER A 5 -6.70 2.12 -20.69
N SER A 6 -6.76 1.56 -19.48
CA SER A 6 -7.44 0.29 -19.22
C SER A 6 -8.96 0.43 -19.14
N ILE A 7 -9.48 1.62 -18.88
CA ILE A 7 -10.93 1.88 -18.76
C ILE A 7 -11.53 2.31 -20.10
N ILE A 8 -10.83 3.19 -20.82
CA ILE A 8 -11.31 3.75 -22.10
C ILE A 8 -10.15 3.77 -23.08
N PRO A 9 -10.34 3.26 -24.33
CA PRO A 9 -9.33 3.38 -25.37
C PRO A 9 -8.99 4.85 -25.62
N MET A 10 -7.69 5.21 -25.50
CA MET A 10 -7.20 6.57 -25.68
C MET A 10 -5.73 6.57 -26.10
N SER A 11 -5.28 7.67 -26.68
CA SER A 11 -3.87 7.85 -27.00
C SER A 11 -3.04 8.09 -25.74
N ASP A 12 -1.72 7.93 -25.85
CA ASP A 12 -0.79 8.19 -24.74
C ASP A 12 -0.85 9.65 -24.27
N GLU A 13 -1.01 10.60 -25.18
CA GLU A 13 -1.17 12.02 -24.87
C GLU A 13 -2.45 12.30 -24.09
N GLN A 14 -3.57 11.66 -24.49
CA GLN A 14 -4.83 11.76 -23.78
C GLN A 14 -4.74 11.16 -22.39
N ALA A 15 -4.06 10.02 -22.23
CA ALA A 15 -3.86 9.38 -20.93
C ALA A 15 -2.97 10.25 -20.00
N GLU A 16 -1.99 10.96 -20.54
CA GLU A 16 -1.17 11.90 -19.78
C GLU A 16 -1.98 13.12 -19.33
N GLU A 17 -2.79 13.70 -20.20
CA GLU A 17 -3.63 14.82 -19.84
C GLU A 17 -4.69 14.43 -18.80
N CYS A 18 -5.33 13.25 -18.94
CA CYS A 18 -6.22 12.69 -17.92
C CYS A 18 -5.53 12.53 -16.57
N ALA A 19 -4.30 12.01 -16.55
CA ALA A 19 -3.54 11.84 -15.32
C ALA A 19 -3.20 13.18 -14.65
N LYS A 20 -2.88 14.21 -15.45
CA LYS A 20 -2.61 15.55 -14.98
C LYS A 20 -3.86 16.19 -14.36
N VAL A 21 -4.97 16.22 -15.11
CA VAL A 21 -6.26 16.75 -14.64
C VAL A 21 -6.73 16.02 -13.37
N TYR A 22 -6.62 14.68 -13.34
CA TYR A 22 -6.92 13.91 -12.14
C TYR A 22 -6.08 14.37 -10.94
N SER A 23 -4.77 14.55 -11.15
CA SER A 23 -3.87 14.97 -10.06
C SER A 23 -4.20 16.37 -9.56
N GLU A 24 -4.55 17.30 -10.46
CA GLU A 24 -4.99 18.65 -10.09
C GLU A 24 -6.27 18.62 -9.26
N ILE A 25 -7.29 17.90 -9.73
CA ILE A 25 -8.57 17.75 -9.01
C ILE A 25 -8.36 17.05 -7.67
N PHE A 26 -7.54 15.97 -7.65
CA PHE A 26 -7.23 15.25 -6.43
C PHE A 26 -6.57 16.16 -5.39
N ASN A 27 -5.58 16.95 -5.78
CA ASN A 27 -4.89 17.86 -4.88
C ASN A 27 -5.81 18.95 -4.30
N VAL A 28 -6.78 19.42 -5.06
CA VAL A 28 -7.77 20.40 -4.59
C VAL A 28 -8.78 19.76 -3.62
N LYS A 29 -9.19 18.53 -3.89
CA LYS A 29 -10.21 17.82 -3.09
C LYS A 29 -9.64 17.07 -1.89
N ASN A 30 -8.38 16.70 -1.94
CA ASN A 30 -7.69 15.97 -0.87
C ASN A 30 -7.22 16.93 0.24
N VAL A 31 -8.18 17.54 0.91
CA VAL A 31 -7.92 18.39 2.08
C VAL A 31 -7.83 17.55 3.36
N PRO A 32 -7.16 18.03 4.42
CA PRO A 32 -7.06 17.34 5.69
C PRO A 32 -8.43 16.89 6.23
N GLY A 33 -8.51 15.65 6.69
CA GLY A 33 -9.73 15.06 7.26
C GLY A 33 -10.69 14.40 6.26
N VAL A 34 -10.43 14.48 4.95
CA VAL A 34 -11.21 13.75 3.92
C VAL A 34 -10.87 12.26 3.93
N VAL A 35 -9.58 11.92 3.98
CA VAL A 35 -9.15 10.53 4.13
C VAL A 35 -9.12 10.20 5.61
N LYS A 36 -9.71 9.07 5.97
CA LYS A 36 -9.76 8.58 7.36
C LYS A 36 -9.20 7.16 7.40
N ALA A 37 -8.60 6.79 8.52
CA ALA A 37 -8.29 5.40 8.80
C ALA A 37 -9.59 4.58 8.92
N PHE A 38 -9.56 3.33 8.47
CA PHE A 38 -10.66 2.41 8.72
C PHE A 38 -10.85 2.18 10.22
N PRO A 39 -12.09 1.87 10.67
CA PRO A 39 -12.33 1.52 12.07
C PRO A 39 -11.39 0.41 12.56
N GLY A 40 -10.85 0.55 13.76
CA GLY A 40 -9.96 -0.43 14.37
C GLY A 40 -8.49 -0.37 13.91
N VAL A 41 -8.14 0.43 12.91
CA VAL A 41 -6.75 0.51 12.41
C VAL A 41 -5.83 1.09 13.48
N VAL A 42 -6.19 2.22 14.07
CA VAL A 42 -5.34 2.91 15.05
C VAL A 42 -5.12 2.02 16.27
N GLU A 43 -6.18 1.43 16.80
CA GLU A 43 -6.14 0.52 17.95
C GLU A 43 -5.28 -0.73 17.66
N THR A 44 -5.36 -1.25 16.43
CA THR A 44 -4.55 -2.38 16.00
C THR A 44 -3.07 -2.00 15.95
N LEU A 45 -2.73 -0.86 15.33
CA LEU A 45 -1.35 -0.39 15.25
C LEU A 45 -0.77 -0.09 16.63
N GLU A 46 -1.53 0.50 17.52
CA GLU A 46 -1.15 0.76 18.91
C GLU A 46 -0.84 -0.55 19.65
N ARG A 47 -1.72 -1.54 19.52
CA ARG A 47 -1.52 -2.87 20.13
C ARG A 47 -0.28 -3.55 19.59
N LEU A 48 -0.06 -3.57 18.27
CA LEU A 48 1.13 -4.17 17.64
C LEU A 48 2.40 -3.46 18.10
N SER A 49 2.38 -2.13 18.12
CA SER A 49 3.50 -1.31 18.61
C SER A 49 3.84 -1.61 20.07
N SER A 50 2.83 -1.76 20.94
CA SER A 50 3.03 -2.10 22.36
C SER A 50 3.65 -3.49 22.57
N GLN A 51 3.53 -4.38 21.59
CA GLN A 51 4.15 -5.71 21.56
C GLN A 51 5.55 -5.69 20.93
N GLY A 52 6.06 -4.53 20.52
CA GLY A 52 7.37 -4.39 19.89
C GLY A 52 7.41 -4.84 18.41
N ILE A 53 6.26 -5.00 17.76
CA ILE A 53 6.19 -5.38 16.35
C ILE A 53 6.59 -4.18 15.47
N LEU A 54 7.58 -4.40 14.61
CA LEU A 54 8.02 -3.41 13.64
C LEU A 54 7.00 -3.29 12.50
N MET A 55 6.65 -2.06 12.14
CA MET A 55 5.63 -1.82 11.13
C MET A 55 6.12 -0.84 10.08
N SER A 56 5.83 -1.16 8.82
CA SER A 56 6.12 -0.32 7.66
C SER A 56 4.94 -0.24 6.70
N ILE A 57 4.97 0.74 5.80
CA ILE A 57 4.00 0.85 4.71
C ILE A 57 4.76 0.80 3.38
N ALA A 58 4.28 -0.06 2.47
CA ALA A 58 4.61 -0.04 1.05
C ALA A 58 3.39 0.47 0.27
N SER A 59 3.53 1.58 -0.47
CA SER A 59 2.41 2.25 -1.15
C SER A 59 2.72 2.58 -2.61
N SER A 60 1.68 2.58 -3.45
CA SER A 60 1.75 3.09 -4.83
C SER A 60 1.66 4.63 -4.92
N ARG A 61 1.50 5.32 -3.79
CA ARG A 61 1.60 6.79 -3.72
C ARG A 61 3.04 7.26 -3.86
N SER A 62 3.25 8.54 -4.21
CA SER A 62 4.58 9.16 -4.08
C SER A 62 4.96 9.32 -2.61
N HIS A 63 6.25 9.32 -2.30
CA HIS A 63 6.77 9.45 -0.94
C HIS A 63 6.20 10.67 -0.21
N ARG A 64 6.22 11.82 -0.90
CA ARG A 64 5.68 13.08 -0.37
C ARG A 64 4.21 12.97 0.04
N THR A 65 3.37 12.35 -0.79
CA THR A 65 1.93 12.22 -0.49
C THR A 65 1.65 11.17 0.57
N LEU A 66 2.47 10.13 0.64
CA LEU A 66 2.38 9.10 1.67
C LEU A 66 2.77 9.67 3.04
N ALA A 67 3.92 10.32 3.15
CA ALA A 67 4.39 10.92 4.40
C ALA A 67 3.37 11.93 4.95
N LYS A 68 2.87 12.84 4.08
CA LYS A 68 1.82 13.79 4.46
C LYS A 68 0.58 13.08 5.02
N LEU A 69 0.13 11.99 4.38
CA LEU A 69 -1.03 11.23 4.84
C LEU A 69 -0.78 10.57 6.21
N MET A 70 0.42 10.04 6.44
CA MET A 70 0.77 9.44 7.73
C MET A 70 0.71 10.47 8.87
N ASP A 71 1.18 11.69 8.61
CA ASP A 71 1.11 12.77 9.59
C ASP A 71 -0.33 13.24 9.82
N GLU A 72 -1.13 13.41 8.75
CA GLU A 72 -2.54 13.79 8.85
C GLU A 72 -3.39 12.79 9.63
N LEU A 73 -3.05 11.50 9.54
CA LEU A 73 -3.74 10.41 10.25
C LEU A 73 -3.13 10.10 11.63
N ASP A 74 -2.07 10.80 12.05
CA ASP A 74 -1.31 10.55 13.30
C ASP A 74 -0.78 9.10 13.39
N LEU A 75 -0.39 8.52 12.23
CA LEU A 75 0.12 7.16 12.12
C LEU A 75 1.65 7.09 12.13
N SER A 76 2.36 8.20 11.91
CA SER A 76 3.83 8.27 11.88
C SER A 76 4.49 7.78 13.18
N LYS A 77 3.78 7.82 14.30
CA LYS A 77 4.24 7.30 15.59
C LYS A 77 4.30 5.77 15.67
N TYR A 78 3.57 5.06 14.80
CA TYR A 78 3.55 3.60 14.74
C TYR A 78 4.34 3.05 13.56
N ILE A 79 4.35 3.78 12.45
CA ILE A 79 4.95 3.36 11.19
C ILE A 79 6.32 4.02 11.08
N THR A 80 7.38 3.23 11.23
CA THR A 80 8.75 3.75 11.30
C THR A 80 9.49 3.71 9.97
N TYR A 81 8.92 3.05 8.95
CA TYR A 81 9.52 2.98 7.63
C TYR A 81 8.46 3.06 6.53
N LEU A 82 8.65 3.97 5.58
CA LEU A 82 7.77 4.20 4.45
C LEU A 82 8.50 3.87 3.16
N ILE A 83 7.85 3.10 2.28
CA ILE A 83 8.29 2.88 0.90
C ILE A 83 7.17 3.27 -0.04
N ALA A 84 7.46 4.20 -0.90
CA ALA A 84 6.55 4.74 -1.89
C ALA A 84 6.90 4.28 -3.30
N ALA A 85 6.07 4.62 -4.28
CA ALA A 85 6.28 4.24 -5.67
C ALA A 85 7.53 4.86 -6.31
N ASP A 86 7.99 5.99 -5.79
CA ASP A 86 9.21 6.70 -6.22
C ASP A 86 10.46 6.26 -5.46
N ASP A 87 10.33 5.39 -4.46
CA ASP A 87 11.45 4.79 -3.74
C ASP A 87 11.93 3.47 -4.35
N VAL A 88 11.24 2.95 -5.37
CA VAL A 88 11.52 1.66 -6.01
C VAL A 88 11.63 1.77 -7.52
N VAL A 89 12.41 0.90 -8.11
CA VAL A 89 12.50 0.75 -9.57
C VAL A 89 11.38 -0.17 -10.05
N GLU A 90 11.22 -1.31 -9.40
CA GLU A 90 10.18 -2.28 -9.73
C GLU A 90 8.99 -2.12 -8.78
N LYS A 91 7.87 -1.68 -9.37
CA LYS A 91 6.61 -1.46 -8.63
C LYS A 91 5.90 -2.78 -8.34
N LYS A 92 4.93 -2.74 -7.42
CA LYS A 92 4.02 -3.87 -7.17
C LYS A 92 3.49 -4.44 -8.48
N PRO A 93 3.50 -5.75 -8.68
CA PRO A 93 3.66 -6.81 -7.69
C PRO A 93 5.11 -7.28 -7.46
N ALA A 94 6.12 -6.55 -7.92
CA ALA A 94 7.51 -6.91 -7.67
C ALA A 94 7.85 -6.85 -6.16
N ALA A 95 8.79 -7.68 -5.73
CA ALA A 95 9.17 -7.84 -4.32
C ALA A 95 9.97 -6.66 -3.75
N GLU A 96 10.43 -5.73 -4.58
CA GLU A 96 11.46 -4.74 -4.21
C GLU A 96 11.11 -3.95 -2.93
N SER A 97 9.86 -3.50 -2.80
CA SER A 97 9.43 -2.75 -1.60
C SER A 97 9.57 -3.57 -0.32
N VAL A 98 9.14 -4.84 -0.37
CA VAL A 98 9.23 -5.74 0.79
C VAL A 98 10.69 -6.07 1.09
N LEU A 99 11.50 -6.40 0.07
CA LEU A 99 12.92 -6.71 0.25
C LEU A 99 13.71 -5.52 0.83
N LYS A 100 13.35 -4.30 0.48
CA LYS A 100 13.93 -3.08 1.11
C LYS A 100 13.52 -2.97 2.58
N THR A 101 12.25 -3.28 2.91
CA THR A 101 11.75 -3.30 4.28
C THR A 101 12.48 -4.34 5.13
N LEU A 102 12.61 -5.58 4.63
CA LEU A 102 13.34 -6.65 5.33
C LEU A 102 14.77 -6.24 5.66
N ARG A 103 15.47 -5.67 4.68
CA ARG A 103 16.84 -5.16 4.87
C ARG A 103 16.91 -4.02 5.87
N HIS A 104 15.95 -3.08 5.84
CA HIS A 104 15.92 -1.95 6.75
C HIS A 104 15.77 -2.38 8.20
N PHE A 105 14.87 -3.33 8.47
CA PHE A 105 14.63 -3.85 9.81
C PHE A 105 15.56 -4.99 10.21
N ASN A 106 16.35 -5.50 9.27
CA ASN A 106 17.21 -6.68 9.46
C ASN A 106 16.41 -7.89 9.98
N VAL A 107 15.31 -8.18 9.31
CA VAL A 107 14.41 -9.31 9.61
C VAL A 107 14.30 -10.26 8.42
N GLU A 108 13.97 -11.51 8.69
CA GLU A 108 13.80 -12.53 7.66
C GLU A 108 12.39 -12.52 7.08
N ALA A 109 12.27 -13.01 5.84
CA ALA A 109 10.98 -13.03 5.15
C ALA A 109 9.93 -13.87 5.90
N HIS A 110 10.31 -15.01 6.47
CA HIS A 110 9.42 -15.88 7.22
C HIS A 110 8.93 -15.31 8.56
N GLU A 111 9.53 -14.21 9.04
CA GLU A 111 9.12 -13.47 10.23
C GLU A 111 8.20 -12.29 9.89
N THR A 112 7.89 -12.10 8.60
CA THR A 112 7.22 -10.91 8.09
C THR A 112 5.87 -11.27 7.49
N LEU A 113 4.86 -10.46 7.80
CA LEU A 113 3.52 -10.53 7.24
C LEU A 113 3.24 -9.29 6.39
N VAL A 114 2.91 -9.48 5.13
CA VAL A 114 2.35 -8.43 4.27
C VAL A 114 0.84 -8.46 4.36
N VAL A 115 0.23 -7.33 4.73
CA VAL A 115 -1.22 -7.15 4.79
C VAL A 115 -1.63 -6.19 3.69
N GLY A 116 -2.60 -6.55 2.87
CA GLY A 116 -3.05 -5.70 1.77
C GLY A 116 -4.45 -6.03 1.28
N ASP A 117 -5.05 -5.06 0.58
CA ASP A 117 -6.41 -5.16 0.07
C ASP A 117 -6.49 -5.42 -1.45
N ALA A 118 -5.35 -5.54 -2.12
CA ALA A 118 -5.27 -5.79 -3.55
C ALA A 118 -4.43 -7.03 -3.86
N GLU A 119 -4.72 -7.67 -5.00
CA GLU A 119 -3.93 -8.81 -5.50
C GLU A 119 -2.43 -8.49 -5.62
N PHE A 120 -2.10 -7.26 -6.02
CA PHE A 120 -0.72 -6.81 -6.15
C PHE A 120 0.04 -6.76 -4.82
N ASP A 121 -0.65 -6.54 -3.70
CA ASP A 121 -0.05 -6.57 -2.36
C ASP A 121 0.30 -8.01 -1.98
N ILE A 122 -0.62 -8.93 -2.23
CA ILE A 122 -0.43 -10.35 -1.94
C ILE A 122 0.69 -10.92 -2.80
N LEU A 123 0.68 -10.64 -4.11
CA LEU A 123 1.74 -11.07 -5.02
C LEU A 123 3.11 -10.50 -4.63
N MET A 124 3.17 -9.23 -4.23
CA MET A 124 4.41 -8.58 -3.75
C MET A 124 4.99 -9.30 -2.53
N GLY A 125 4.14 -9.62 -1.55
CA GLY A 125 4.55 -10.36 -0.35
C GLY A 125 5.05 -11.76 -0.69
N ARG A 126 4.31 -12.50 -1.52
CA ARG A 126 4.69 -13.84 -1.98
C ARG A 126 6.00 -13.84 -2.78
N ASN A 127 6.17 -12.87 -3.67
CA ASN A 127 7.40 -12.73 -4.45
C ASN A 127 8.62 -12.41 -3.57
N ALA A 128 8.41 -11.82 -2.40
CA ALA A 128 9.44 -11.59 -1.40
C ALA A 128 9.66 -12.79 -0.44
N GLY A 129 8.82 -13.82 -0.51
CA GLY A 129 8.87 -14.99 0.37
C GLY A 129 8.30 -14.75 1.77
N THR A 130 7.52 -13.69 1.96
CA THR A 130 6.88 -13.38 3.24
C THR A 130 5.51 -14.06 3.35
N HIS A 131 4.97 -14.09 4.57
CA HIS A 131 3.57 -14.40 4.79
C HIS A 131 2.65 -13.30 4.24
N THR A 132 1.39 -13.66 3.91
CA THR A 132 0.45 -12.72 3.29
C THR A 132 -0.94 -12.84 3.89
N CYS A 133 -1.56 -11.69 4.16
CA CYS A 133 -2.94 -11.57 4.63
C CYS A 133 -3.73 -10.59 3.77
N GLY A 134 -4.79 -11.05 3.14
CA GLY A 134 -5.73 -10.22 2.41
C GLY A 134 -6.79 -9.62 3.34
N VAL A 135 -7.17 -8.36 3.09
CA VAL A 135 -8.29 -7.69 3.77
C VAL A 135 -9.37 -7.32 2.77
N THR A 136 -10.64 -7.64 3.09
CA THR A 136 -11.76 -7.50 2.12
C THR A 136 -12.54 -6.19 2.25
N TYR A 137 -12.18 -5.34 3.19
CA TYR A 137 -12.81 -4.02 3.36
C TYR A 137 -12.19 -2.92 2.48
N GLY A 138 -11.24 -3.28 1.61
CA GLY A 138 -10.61 -2.38 0.63
C GLY A 138 -11.11 -2.58 -0.79
N ASN A 139 -10.20 -2.62 -1.76
CA ASN A 139 -10.51 -2.64 -3.20
C ASN A 139 -10.67 -4.06 -3.79
N GLY A 140 -9.96 -5.05 -3.26
CA GLY A 140 -9.98 -6.42 -3.77
C GLY A 140 -11.14 -7.24 -3.23
N SER A 141 -11.63 -8.17 -4.06
CA SER A 141 -12.59 -9.18 -3.61
C SER A 141 -11.87 -10.33 -2.90
N ARG A 142 -12.63 -11.10 -2.10
CA ARG A 142 -12.12 -12.34 -1.49
C ARG A 142 -11.53 -13.26 -2.56
N GLU A 143 -12.25 -13.45 -3.66
CA GLU A 143 -11.85 -14.33 -4.75
C GLU A 143 -10.54 -13.89 -5.40
N SER A 144 -10.34 -12.59 -5.61
CA SER A 144 -9.09 -12.07 -6.19
C SER A 144 -7.90 -12.23 -5.23
N LEU A 145 -8.11 -12.05 -3.92
CA LEU A 145 -7.10 -12.25 -2.90
C LEU A 145 -6.73 -13.73 -2.73
N GLU A 146 -7.71 -14.64 -2.77
CA GLU A 146 -7.50 -16.09 -2.77
C GLU A 146 -6.74 -16.54 -4.03
N ALA A 147 -7.12 -16.04 -5.21
CA ALA A 147 -6.46 -16.33 -6.48
C ALA A 147 -5.00 -15.82 -6.50
N ALA A 148 -4.71 -14.68 -5.87
CA ALA A 148 -3.36 -14.19 -5.67
C ALA A 148 -2.54 -15.01 -4.66
N GLY A 149 -3.22 -15.88 -3.88
CA GLY A 149 -2.61 -16.81 -2.93
C GLY A 149 -2.35 -16.22 -1.55
N ALA A 150 -3.26 -15.39 -1.05
CA ALA A 150 -3.23 -14.95 0.34
C ALA A 150 -3.34 -16.16 1.29
N GLU A 151 -2.45 -16.23 2.29
CA GLU A 151 -2.47 -17.31 3.28
C GLU A 151 -3.64 -17.14 4.25
N TRP A 152 -3.95 -15.90 4.58
CA TRP A 152 -5.11 -15.54 5.40
C TRP A 152 -5.94 -14.46 4.73
N ILE A 153 -7.23 -14.48 5.01
CA ILE A 153 -8.16 -13.42 4.58
C ILE A 153 -9.04 -13.04 5.76
N VAL A 154 -9.08 -11.73 6.05
CA VAL A 154 -9.91 -11.14 7.10
C VAL A 154 -10.89 -10.13 6.51
N CYS A 155 -12.03 -9.96 7.18
CA CYS A 155 -13.13 -9.06 6.78
C CYS A 155 -13.19 -7.85 7.70
#